data_9700b381ee9e4bd98635aa1ea168a0a3
#
_entry.id   9700b381ee9e4bd98635aa1ea168a0a3
#
_cell.length_a   1.000
_cell.length_b   1.000
_cell.length_c   1.000
_cell.angle_alpha   90.00
_cell.angle_beta   90.00
_cell.angle_gamma   90.00
#
_symmetry.space_group_name_H-M   'P 1'
#
loop_
_entity.id
_entity.type
_entity.pdbx_description
1 polymer ?
#
loop_
_entity_poly.entity_id
_entity_poly.type
_entity_poly.pdbx_seq_one_letter_code
_entity_poly.pdbx_strand_id
1 'polypeptide(L)'
;MKKIVNSQPISKLILMKSTFFQNHKKPIGIIACILGFALITLLYFSPILEGKRIKQHDIEMHKGMSKEITDYREATGEQTLWTNSMFGGMPAWNISVSSNSNLMRPIHQVLTAGFPHPIGAVFISMLGFFILLLVLDCSVWISFIGGIAYGLTSYLLIIIGAGHNSKAMAMAYMAPVIAGILLTYKGKYLWGSILTAIALALEVRAGHLQITYYLLLTVITLLVAEFISDIRSKQLGHFLKASACLVVAALIGVLTNTTTLYANYKFGEETTRGKPVLTQEQSTQTKGLDRDYITQWSYGKGETWS
;
A
#
# COMPACT_ATOMS: atom_id res chain seq x y z
N MET A 1 14.28 28.00 -39.70
CA MET A 1 13.68 28.40 -38.42
C MET A 1 12.87 27.22 -37.85
N LYS A 2 13.46 26.44 -36.95
CA LYS A 2 12.75 25.35 -36.25
C LYS A 2 12.07 25.95 -35.00
N LYS A 3 10.73 25.95 -34.95
CA LYS A 3 9.99 26.27 -33.75
C LYS A 3 10.35 25.23 -32.69
N ILE A 4 11.07 25.65 -31.64
CA ILE A 4 11.29 24.90 -30.44
C ILE A 4 9.92 24.76 -29.77
N VAL A 5 9.36 23.56 -29.81
CA VAL A 5 8.17 23.24 -29.02
C VAL A 5 8.59 23.33 -27.56
N ASN A 6 8.09 24.38 -26.90
CA ASN A 6 8.35 24.68 -25.50
C ASN A 6 7.61 23.60 -24.67
N SER A 7 8.28 22.47 -24.42
CA SER A 7 7.75 21.41 -23.55
C SER A 7 7.71 21.97 -22.11
N GLN A 8 6.54 22.42 -21.72
CA GLN A 8 6.27 22.80 -20.32
C GLN A 8 6.57 21.58 -19.42
N PRO A 9 7.22 21.74 -18.26
CA PRO A 9 7.45 20.66 -17.32
C PRO A 9 6.12 20.00 -16.94
N ILE A 10 6.14 18.71 -16.65
CA ILE A 10 4.92 17.94 -16.28
C ILE A 10 4.21 18.61 -15.12
N SER A 11 4.96 19.14 -14.14
CA SER A 11 4.42 19.96 -13.05
C SER A 11 3.80 21.28 -13.54
N LYS A 12 4.25 21.86 -14.66
CA LYS A 12 3.67 23.07 -15.29
C LYS A 12 2.55 22.77 -16.28
N LEU A 13 2.56 21.61 -16.95
CA LEU A 13 1.40 21.14 -17.68
C LEU A 13 0.22 20.84 -16.72
N ILE A 14 0.53 20.51 -15.48
CA ILE A 14 -0.40 20.27 -14.36
C ILE A 14 -0.66 21.59 -13.58
N LEU A 15 0.16 22.64 -13.73
CA LEU A 15 -0.06 23.99 -13.18
C LEU A 15 -1.08 24.81 -13.99
N MET A 16 -2.16 24.20 -14.45
CA MET A 16 -3.41 24.94 -14.57
C MET A 16 -3.82 25.30 -13.16
N LYS A 17 -3.98 26.62 -12.91
CA LYS A 17 -4.32 27.22 -11.62
C LYS A 17 -5.19 26.30 -10.79
N SER A 18 -4.67 25.79 -9.69
CA SER A 18 -5.39 24.93 -8.76
C SER A 18 -6.63 25.68 -8.26
N THR A 19 -7.74 25.53 -8.96
CA THR A 19 -9.06 26.03 -8.55
C THR A 19 -9.67 25.14 -7.46
N PHE A 20 -8.88 24.21 -6.93
CA PHE A 20 -9.31 23.21 -5.94
C PHE A 20 -9.97 23.83 -4.69
N PHE A 21 -9.57 25.04 -4.28
CA PHE A 21 -10.10 25.70 -3.07
C PHE A 21 -11.07 26.87 -3.35
N GLN A 22 -11.33 27.23 -4.60
CA GLN A 22 -12.09 28.46 -4.90
C GLN A 22 -13.60 28.27 -5.15
N ASN A 23 -14.12 27.04 -5.16
CA ASN A 23 -15.52 26.81 -5.47
C ASN A 23 -16.24 26.09 -4.32
N HIS A 24 -17.11 26.77 -3.58
CA HIS A 24 -17.89 26.21 -2.47
C HIS A 24 -18.74 24.98 -2.82
N LYS A 25 -19.03 24.71 -4.10
CA LYS A 25 -19.72 23.51 -4.56
C LYS A 25 -18.85 22.26 -4.58
N LYS A 26 -17.52 22.39 -4.57
CA LYS A 26 -16.58 21.27 -4.59
C LYS A 26 -16.59 20.39 -3.32
N PRO A 27 -16.61 20.93 -2.08
CA PRO A 27 -16.63 20.10 -0.88
C PRO A 27 -17.89 19.25 -0.78
N ILE A 28 -19.06 19.76 -1.19
CA ILE A 28 -20.30 18.98 -1.21
C ILE A 28 -20.19 17.82 -2.20
N GLY A 29 -19.62 18.06 -3.39
CA GLY A 29 -19.37 17.01 -4.38
C GLY A 29 -18.41 15.93 -3.87
N ILE A 30 -17.35 16.30 -3.15
CA ILE A 30 -16.39 15.36 -2.56
C ILE A 30 -17.08 14.49 -1.51
N ILE A 31 -17.85 15.08 -0.61
CA ILE A 31 -18.62 14.34 0.42
C ILE A 31 -19.60 13.38 -0.25
N ALA A 32 -20.34 13.83 -1.28
CA ALA A 32 -21.25 12.98 -2.02
C ALA A 32 -20.54 11.78 -2.67
N CYS A 33 -19.34 11.98 -3.23
CA CYS A 33 -18.53 10.90 -3.79
C CYS A 33 -18.08 9.89 -2.71
N ILE A 34 -17.64 10.36 -1.54
CA ILE A 34 -17.26 9.48 -0.42
C ILE A 34 -18.45 8.63 0.05
N LEU A 35 -19.60 9.25 0.21
CA LEU A 35 -20.85 8.53 0.54
C LEU A 35 -21.24 7.56 -0.59
N GLY A 36 -21.04 7.94 -1.85
CA GLY A 36 -21.23 7.08 -3.01
C GLY A 36 -20.33 5.86 -2.98
N PHE A 37 -19.04 6.00 -2.65
CA PHE A 37 -18.13 4.86 -2.49
C PHE A 37 -18.60 3.93 -1.37
N ALA A 38 -18.99 4.46 -0.23
CA ALA A 38 -19.54 3.68 0.88
C ALA A 38 -20.77 2.88 0.43
N LEU A 39 -21.72 3.55 -0.24
CA LEU A 39 -22.93 2.92 -0.73
C LEU A 39 -22.64 1.82 -1.76
N ILE A 40 -21.81 2.10 -2.77
CA ILE A 40 -21.42 1.11 -3.80
C ILE A 40 -20.78 -0.11 -3.16
N THR A 41 -19.85 0.11 -2.22
CA THR A 41 -19.15 -0.97 -1.56
C THR A 41 -20.09 -1.83 -0.70
N LEU A 42 -20.99 -1.20 0.05
CA LEU A 42 -22.01 -1.90 0.84
C LEU A 42 -22.99 -2.69 -0.04
N LEU A 43 -23.43 -2.12 -1.16
CA LEU A 43 -24.31 -2.82 -2.09
C LEU A 43 -23.62 -4.01 -2.76
N TYR A 44 -22.35 -3.85 -3.18
CA TYR A 44 -21.57 -4.92 -3.80
C TYR A 44 -21.35 -6.10 -2.84
N PHE A 45 -21.08 -5.81 -1.57
CA PHE A 45 -20.87 -6.80 -0.53
C PHE A 45 -22.10 -7.01 0.37
N SER A 46 -23.30 -6.73 -0.13
CA SER A 46 -24.54 -6.92 0.64
C SER A 46 -24.69 -8.29 1.30
N PRO A 47 -24.23 -9.43 0.71
CA PRO A 47 -24.30 -10.72 1.39
C PRO A 47 -23.50 -10.77 2.70
N ILE A 48 -22.43 -9.96 2.84
CA ILE A 48 -21.67 -9.89 4.10
C ILE A 48 -22.49 -9.21 5.18
N LEU A 49 -23.30 -8.22 4.84
CA LEU A 49 -24.21 -7.54 5.76
C LEU A 49 -25.34 -8.48 6.24
N GLU A 50 -25.67 -9.51 5.45
CA GLU A 50 -26.59 -10.58 5.82
C GLU A 50 -25.93 -11.69 6.69
N GLY A 51 -24.67 -11.50 7.11
CA GLY A 51 -23.92 -12.46 7.91
C GLY A 51 -23.21 -13.56 7.10
N LYS A 52 -23.30 -13.52 5.76
CA LYS A 52 -22.54 -14.45 4.91
C LYS A 52 -21.06 -14.07 4.93
N ARG A 53 -20.19 -15.06 4.68
CA ARG A 53 -18.74 -14.86 4.63
C ARG A 53 -18.17 -15.33 3.31
N ILE A 54 -17.18 -14.60 2.80
CA ILE A 54 -16.41 -15.07 1.63
C ILE A 54 -15.53 -16.23 2.12
N LYS A 55 -15.62 -17.37 1.44
CA LYS A 55 -14.70 -18.48 1.68
C LYS A 55 -13.38 -18.18 0.99
N GLN A 56 -12.37 -17.82 1.79
CA GLN A 56 -11.03 -17.47 1.34
C GLN A 56 -10.08 -18.60 1.72
N HIS A 57 -9.46 -19.24 0.72
CA HIS A 57 -8.60 -20.40 0.95
C HIS A 57 -7.46 -20.10 1.93
N ASP A 58 -6.74 -19.02 1.72
CA ASP A 58 -5.60 -18.64 2.58
C ASP A 58 -6.04 -18.34 4.01
N ILE A 59 -7.25 -17.80 4.21
CA ILE A 59 -7.78 -17.53 5.55
C ILE A 59 -8.14 -18.83 6.27
N GLU A 60 -8.65 -19.83 5.56
CA GLU A 60 -8.91 -21.15 6.17
C GLU A 60 -7.60 -21.83 6.58
N MET A 61 -6.55 -21.74 5.73
CA MET A 61 -5.22 -22.22 6.09
C MET A 61 -4.65 -21.46 7.31
N HIS A 62 -4.78 -20.13 7.31
CA HIS A 62 -4.32 -19.30 8.41
C HIS A 62 -5.02 -19.64 9.74
N LYS A 63 -6.30 -19.96 9.73
CA LYS A 63 -7.03 -20.40 10.94
C LYS A 63 -6.41 -21.65 11.54
N GLY A 64 -6.06 -22.64 10.69
CA GLY A 64 -5.36 -23.84 11.14
C GLY A 64 -3.99 -23.53 11.73
N MET A 65 -3.18 -22.74 11.01
CA MET A 65 -1.83 -22.34 11.45
C MET A 65 -1.84 -21.52 12.75
N SER A 66 -2.85 -20.68 12.97
CA SER A 66 -2.95 -19.79 14.13
C SER A 66 -3.71 -20.39 15.31
N LYS A 67 -4.19 -21.62 15.20
CA LYS A 67 -5.10 -22.21 16.21
C LYS A 67 -4.46 -22.25 17.60
N GLU A 68 -3.27 -22.79 17.75
CA GLU A 68 -2.56 -22.86 19.02
C GLU A 68 -2.38 -21.49 19.66
N ILE A 69 -1.99 -20.49 18.84
CA ILE A 69 -1.81 -19.10 19.29
C ILE A 69 -3.13 -18.49 19.77
N THR A 70 -4.22 -18.81 19.05
CA THR A 70 -5.56 -18.31 19.37
C THR A 70 -6.11 -18.97 20.64
N ASP A 71 -6.01 -20.29 20.76
CA ASP A 71 -6.43 -21.05 21.91
C ASP A 71 -5.68 -20.59 23.18
N TYR A 72 -4.36 -20.36 23.09
CA TYR A 72 -3.59 -19.83 24.22
C TYR A 72 -4.08 -18.44 24.64
N ARG A 73 -4.32 -17.55 23.67
CA ARG A 73 -4.83 -16.19 23.94
C ARG A 73 -6.22 -16.21 24.57
N GLU A 74 -7.10 -17.10 24.13
CA GLU A 74 -8.45 -17.25 24.68
C GLU A 74 -8.41 -17.81 26.09
N ALA A 75 -7.50 -18.75 26.38
CA ALA A 75 -7.38 -19.36 27.70
C ALA A 75 -6.71 -18.46 28.74
N THR A 76 -5.72 -17.65 28.36
CA THR A 76 -4.88 -16.89 29.30
C THR A 76 -5.11 -15.38 29.25
N GLY A 77 -5.69 -14.85 28.17
CA GLY A 77 -5.74 -13.42 27.89
C GLY A 77 -4.40 -12.82 27.41
N GLU A 78 -3.35 -13.62 27.32
CA GLU A 78 -1.99 -13.18 26.97
C GLU A 78 -1.64 -13.51 25.51
N GLN A 79 -0.63 -12.80 24.95
CA GLN A 79 -0.06 -13.08 23.63
C GLN A 79 1.12 -14.00 23.79
N THR A 80 1.10 -15.17 23.14
CA THR A 80 2.32 -15.96 22.97
C THR A 80 3.16 -15.39 21.84
N LEU A 81 4.48 -15.41 22.04
CA LEU A 81 5.45 -15.02 20.99
C LEU A 81 6.05 -16.22 20.25
N TRP A 82 5.68 -17.43 20.65
CA TRP A 82 6.14 -18.69 20.07
C TRP A 82 4.99 -19.65 19.85
N THR A 83 5.05 -20.48 18.82
CA THR A 83 4.15 -21.60 18.58
C THR A 83 4.93 -22.87 18.26
N ASN A 84 4.48 -24.01 18.73
CA ASN A 84 5.08 -25.32 18.46
C ASN A 84 4.38 -26.04 17.29
N SER A 85 3.23 -25.56 16.83
CA SER A 85 2.41 -26.23 15.83
C SER A 85 2.96 -26.17 14.41
N MET A 86 3.95 -25.33 14.14
CA MET A 86 4.52 -25.13 12.81
C MET A 86 6.03 -25.36 12.81
N PHE A 87 6.51 -26.14 11.84
CA PHE A 87 7.95 -26.39 11.58
C PHE A 87 8.78 -26.84 12.79
N GLY A 88 8.16 -27.49 13.77
CA GLY A 88 8.82 -27.87 15.02
C GLY A 88 9.03 -26.70 16.00
N GLY A 89 8.44 -25.56 15.72
CA GLY A 89 8.48 -24.33 16.50
C GLY A 89 8.93 -23.13 15.69
N MET A 90 8.19 -22.05 15.82
CA MET A 90 8.53 -20.77 15.18
C MET A 90 7.93 -19.57 15.91
N PRO A 91 8.44 -18.35 15.63
CA PRO A 91 7.86 -17.13 16.20
C PRO A 91 6.42 -16.92 15.78
N ALA A 92 5.53 -16.70 16.77
CA ALA A 92 4.10 -16.53 16.56
C ALA A 92 3.77 -15.22 15.82
N TRP A 93 4.61 -14.18 15.91
CA TRP A 93 4.35 -12.90 15.24
C TRP A 93 4.34 -12.97 13.71
N ASN A 94 4.94 -13.99 13.12
CA ASN A 94 4.88 -14.23 11.67
C ASN A 94 3.56 -14.90 11.22
N ILE A 95 2.78 -15.40 12.19
CA ILE A 95 1.50 -16.06 11.92
C ILE A 95 0.36 -15.17 12.42
N SER A 96 0.27 -14.94 13.73
CA SER A 96 -0.88 -14.25 14.33
C SER A 96 -0.52 -13.58 15.66
N VAL A 97 0.01 -12.36 15.59
CA VAL A 97 0.14 -11.50 16.77
C VAL A 97 -0.58 -10.19 16.51
N SER A 98 -1.52 -9.85 17.37
CA SER A 98 -2.18 -8.55 17.30
C SER A 98 -1.37 -7.51 18.06
N SER A 99 -0.65 -6.65 17.33
CA SER A 99 -0.02 -5.47 17.95
C SER A 99 -1.08 -4.41 18.21
N ASN A 100 -1.48 -4.28 19.46
CA ASN A 100 -2.42 -3.22 19.89
C ASN A 100 -1.74 -1.85 20.00
N SER A 101 -0.41 -1.81 20.06
CA SER A 101 0.39 -0.60 20.23
C SER A 101 0.73 0.14 18.93
N ASN A 102 0.36 -0.37 17.76
CA ASN A 102 0.63 0.32 16.51
C ASN A 102 -0.30 1.53 16.35
N LEU A 103 0.29 2.73 16.37
CA LEU A 103 -0.42 4.02 16.28
C LEU A 103 -1.25 4.18 15.00
N MET A 104 -0.95 3.41 13.95
CA MET A 104 -1.69 3.46 12.68
C MET A 104 -3.00 2.66 12.73
N ARG A 105 -3.22 1.81 13.74
CA ARG A 105 -4.44 1.03 13.86
C ARG A 105 -5.70 1.88 13.98
N PRO A 106 -5.81 2.86 14.90
CA PRO A 106 -6.99 3.71 14.98
C PRO A 106 -7.18 4.56 13.72
N ILE A 107 -6.10 5.04 13.10
CA ILE A 107 -6.18 5.79 11.85
C ILE A 107 -6.76 4.91 10.74
N HIS A 108 -6.28 3.67 10.61
CA HIS A 108 -6.82 2.70 9.67
C HIS A 108 -8.32 2.45 9.88
N GLN A 109 -8.75 2.26 11.14
CA GLN A 109 -10.16 2.04 11.48
C GLN A 109 -11.05 3.23 11.09
N VAL A 110 -10.58 4.46 11.32
CA VAL A 110 -11.30 5.67 10.90
C VAL A 110 -11.38 5.75 9.37
N LEU A 111 -10.27 5.52 8.67
CA LEU A 111 -10.23 5.59 7.21
C LEU A 111 -11.09 4.52 6.53
N THR A 112 -11.16 3.33 7.10
CA THR A 112 -12.05 2.26 6.61
C THR A 112 -13.51 2.46 7.02
N ALA A 113 -13.85 3.57 7.69
CA ALA A 113 -15.17 3.84 8.26
C ALA A 113 -15.68 2.70 9.18
N GLY A 114 -14.78 1.94 9.79
CA GLY A 114 -15.12 0.77 10.60
C GLY A 114 -15.67 -0.42 9.79
N PHE A 115 -15.68 -0.35 8.48
CA PHE A 115 -16.16 -1.45 7.65
C PHE A 115 -15.31 -2.71 7.83
N PRO A 116 -15.94 -3.89 7.96
CA PRO A 116 -15.20 -5.15 8.02
C PRO A 116 -14.49 -5.44 6.70
N HIS A 117 -13.48 -6.31 6.75
CA HIS A 117 -12.86 -6.82 5.55
C HIS A 117 -13.84 -7.76 4.80
N PRO A 118 -13.93 -7.70 3.45
CA PRO A 118 -13.14 -6.89 2.53
C PRO A 118 -13.73 -5.52 2.17
N ILE A 119 -14.88 -5.15 2.73
CA ILE A 119 -15.60 -3.91 2.43
C ILE A 119 -14.65 -2.71 2.61
N GLY A 120 -13.96 -2.64 3.76
CA GLY A 120 -13.01 -1.57 4.06
C GLY A 120 -11.86 -1.49 3.05
N ALA A 121 -11.34 -2.62 2.55
CA ALA A 121 -10.26 -2.63 1.58
C ALA A 121 -10.68 -2.02 0.23
N VAL A 122 -11.86 -2.39 -0.27
CA VAL A 122 -12.40 -1.85 -1.54
C VAL A 122 -12.76 -0.37 -1.38
N PHE A 123 -13.36 0.01 -0.25
CA PHE A 123 -13.66 1.40 0.04
C PHE A 123 -12.40 2.29 0.05
N ILE A 124 -11.34 1.87 0.74
CA ILE A 124 -10.06 2.59 0.76
C ILE A 124 -9.41 2.62 -0.61
N SER A 125 -9.50 1.57 -1.41
CA SER A 125 -9.00 1.54 -2.78
C SER A 125 -9.67 2.62 -3.63
N MET A 126 -10.99 2.71 -3.57
CA MET A 126 -11.76 3.76 -4.26
C MET A 126 -11.35 5.16 -3.78
N LEU A 127 -11.33 5.36 -2.46
CA LEU A 127 -11.00 6.65 -1.85
C LEU A 127 -9.56 7.06 -2.15
N GLY A 128 -8.60 6.15 -2.06
CA GLY A 128 -7.19 6.42 -2.31
C GLY A 128 -6.93 6.85 -3.76
N PHE A 129 -7.53 6.16 -4.71
CA PHE A 129 -7.40 6.52 -6.13
C PHE A 129 -8.15 7.81 -6.48
N PHE A 130 -9.30 8.04 -5.86
CA PHE A 130 -10.01 9.32 -5.95
C PHE A 130 -9.16 10.50 -5.50
N ILE A 131 -8.47 10.37 -4.35
CA ILE A 131 -7.54 11.40 -3.84
C ILE A 131 -6.41 11.64 -4.85
N LEU A 132 -5.82 10.59 -5.42
CA LEU A 132 -4.77 10.71 -6.43
C LEU A 132 -5.24 11.49 -7.64
N LEU A 133 -6.41 11.17 -8.19
CA LEU A 133 -6.96 11.86 -9.35
C LEU A 133 -7.31 13.33 -9.04
N LEU A 134 -7.79 13.63 -7.84
CA LEU A 134 -7.99 15.02 -7.42
C LEU A 134 -6.65 15.80 -7.33
N VAL A 135 -5.59 15.16 -6.85
CA VAL A 135 -4.25 15.75 -6.83
C VAL A 135 -3.70 15.94 -8.25
N LEU A 136 -4.10 15.10 -9.20
CA LEU A 136 -3.81 15.27 -10.64
C LEU A 136 -4.72 16.30 -11.34
N ASP A 137 -5.48 17.10 -10.58
CA ASP A 137 -6.40 18.13 -11.06
C ASP A 137 -7.54 17.61 -11.94
N CYS A 138 -7.88 16.33 -11.86
CA CYS A 138 -9.07 15.79 -12.49
C CYS A 138 -10.34 16.37 -11.82
N SER A 139 -11.44 16.46 -12.61
CA SER A 139 -12.72 16.87 -12.04
C SER A 139 -13.21 15.86 -10.99
N VAL A 140 -14.04 16.32 -10.04
CA VAL A 140 -14.60 15.48 -8.97
C VAL A 140 -15.31 14.24 -9.53
N TRP A 141 -16.05 14.39 -10.62
CA TRP A 141 -16.80 13.28 -11.25
C TRP A 141 -15.89 12.28 -11.97
N ILE A 142 -14.87 12.76 -12.69
CA ILE A 142 -13.86 11.87 -13.29
C ILE A 142 -13.10 11.12 -12.20
N SER A 143 -12.73 11.80 -11.12
CA SER A 143 -12.06 11.18 -9.98
C SER A 143 -12.96 10.13 -9.31
N PHE A 144 -14.27 10.39 -9.22
CA PHE A 144 -15.23 9.42 -8.68
C PHE A 144 -15.31 8.15 -9.53
N ILE A 145 -15.48 8.30 -10.85
CA ILE A 145 -15.51 7.15 -11.77
C ILE A 145 -14.18 6.39 -11.73
N GLY A 146 -13.06 7.10 -11.74
CA GLY A 146 -11.74 6.49 -11.62
C GLY A 146 -11.55 5.72 -10.32
N GLY A 147 -12.05 6.26 -9.20
CA GLY A 147 -12.06 5.57 -7.91
C GLY A 147 -12.83 4.26 -7.96
N ILE A 148 -14.04 4.26 -8.53
CA ILE A 148 -14.86 3.05 -8.73
C ILE A 148 -14.11 2.05 -9.62
N ALA A 149 -13.57 2.49 -10.75
CA ALA A 149 -12.85 1.64 -11.69
C ALA A 149 -11.65 0.95 -11.01
N TYR A 150 -10.87 1.68 -10.19
CA TYR A 150 -9.74 1.13 -9.45
C TYR A 150 -10.19 0.15 -8.36
N GLY A 151 -11.20 0.51 -7.54
CA GLY A 151 -11.66 -0.31 -6.43
C GLY A 151 -12.39 -1.58 -6.86
N LEU A 152 -12.96 -1.63 -8.07
CA LEU A 152 -13.65 -2.79 -8.63
C LEU A 152 -12.83 -3.49 -9.74
N THR A 153 -11.51 -3.28 -9.79
CA THR A 153 -10.66 -4.02 -10.74
C THR A 153 -10.75 -5.52 -10.48
N SER A 154 -10.76 -6.29 -11.55
CA SER A 154 -10.79 -7.77 -11.47
C SER A 154 -9.67 -8.31 -10.61
N TYR A 155 -8.46 -7.75 -10.76
CA TYR A 155 -7.30 -8.19 -9.97
C TYR A 155 -7.51 -8.01 -8.47
N LEU A 156 -8.02 -6.85 -8.02
CA LEU A 156 -8.29 -6.60 -6.59
C LEU A 156 -9.32 -7.59 -6.04
N LEU A 157 -10.39 -7.83 -6.79
CA LEU A 157 -11.45 -8.77 -6.37
C LEU A 157 -10.96 -10.22 -6.34
N ILE A 158 -10.13 -10.63 -7.31
CA ILE A 158 -9.53 -11.98 -7.35
C ILE A 158 -8.62 -12.20 -6.15
N ILE A 159 -7.70 -11.28 -5.83
CA ILE A 159 -6.79 -11.43 -4.70
C ILE A 159 -7.52 -11.41 -3.36
N ILE A 160 -8.61 -10.64 -3.24
CA ILE A 160 -9.49 -10.68 -2.07
C ILE A 160 -10.18 -12.04 -1.97
N GLY A 161 -10.70 -12.57 -3.09
CA GLY A 161 -11.33 -13.90 -3.13
C GLY A 161 -10.36 -15.02 -2.74
N ALA A 162 -9.10 -14.94 -3.13
CA ALA A 162 -8.06 -15.88 -2.74
C ALA A 162 -7.68 -15.80 -1.24
N GLY A 163 -7.84 -14.63 -0.61
CA GLY A 163 -7.47 -14.41 0.79
C GLY A 163 -6.21 -13.56 1.00
N HIS A 164 -5.64 -13.00 -0.07
CA HIS A 164 -4.47 -12.12 -0.01
C HIS A 164 -4.82 -10.72 0.55
N ASN A 165 -5.38 -10.69 1.75
CA ASN A 165 -5.95 -9.50 2.36
C ASN A 165 -4.92 -8.41 2.65
N SER A 166 -3.71 -8.78 3.08
CA SER A 166 -2.59 -7.87 3.28
C SER A 166 -2.14 -7.21 1.98
N LYS A 167 -2.10 -7.99 0.88
CA LYS A 167 -1.78 -7.49 -0.46
C LYS A 167 -2.82 -6.47 -0.95
N ALA A 168 -4.09 -6.81 -0.83
CA ALA A 168 -5.19 -5.90 -1.21
C ALA A 168 -5.13 -4.58 -0.43
N MET A 169 -4.82 -4.63 0.86
CA MET A 169 -4.73 -3.45 1.70
C MET A 169 -3.48 -2.62 1.38
N ALA A 170 -2.32 -3.22 1.12
CA ALA A 170 -1.13 -2.50 0.68
C ALA A 170 -1.40 -1.76 -0.64
N MET A 171 -2.01 -2.43 -1.63
CA MET A 171 -2.41 -1.81 -2.89
C MET A 171 -3.38 -0.64 -2.71
N ALA A 172 -4.30 -0.72 -1.74
CA ALA A 172 -5.24 0.36 -1.46
C ALA A 172 -4.54 1.66 -1.01
N TYR A 173 -3.41 1.54 -0.31
CA TYR A 173 -2.64 2.68 0.16
C TYR A 173 -1.57 3.19 -0.82
N MET A 174 -1.26 2.49 -1.92
CA MET A 174 -0.28 2.97 -2.91
C MET A 174 -0.68 4.31 -3.54
N ALA A 175 -1.93 4.44 -3.96
CA ALA A 175 -2.41 5.66 -4.61
C ALA A 175 -2.33 6.90 -3.71
N PRO A 176 -2.71 6.87 -2.43
CA PRO A 176 -2.51 7.98 -1.50
C PRO A 176 -1.04 8.35 -1.27
N VAL A 177 -0.10 7.37 -1.26
CA VAL A 177 1.35 7.66 -1.18
C VAL A 177 1.78 8.49 -2.40
N ILE A 178 1.44 8.05 -3.60
CA ILE A 178 1.75 8.76 -4.85
C ILE A 178 1.11 10.15 -4.84
N ALA A 179 -0.14 10.26 -4.38
CA ALA A 179 -0.83 11.55 -4.25
C ALA A 179 -0.09 12.53 -3.33
N GLY A 180 0.38 12.06 -2.18
CA GLY A 180 1.16 12.87 -1.23
C GLY A 180 2.47 13.35 -1.83
N ILE A 181 3.20 12.48 -2.54
CA ILE A 181 4.44 12.83 -3.24
C ILE A 181 4.18 13.91 -4.29
N LEU A 182 3.21 13.70 -5.17
CA LEU A 182 2.84 14.70 -6.20
C LEU A 182 2.39 16.03 -5.59
N LEU A 183 1.62 15.98 -4.50
CA LEU A 183 1.18 17.18 -3.81
C LEU A 183 2.37 17.97 -3.22
N THR A 184 3.40 17.27 -2.74
CA THR A 184 4.63 17.89 -2.25
C THR A 184 5.38 18.58 -3.38
N TYR A 185 5.53 17.93 -4.56
CA TYR A 185 6.12 18.54 -5.75
C TYR A 185 5.27 19.64 -6.38
N LYS A 186 3.97 19.70 -6.07
CA LYS A 186 3.13 20.87 -6.38
C LYS A 186 3.34 22.04 -5.41
N GLY A 187 4.35 21.99 -4.54
CA GLY A 187 4.69 23.04 -3.57
C GLY A 187 3.83 23.03 -2.30
N LYS A 188 2.95 22.05 -2.12
CA LYS A 188 2.15 21.87 -0.90
C LYS A 188 2.93 21.02 0.12
N TYR A 189 4.15 21.43 0.45
CA TYR A 189 5.12 20.65 1.20
C TYR A 189 4.55 20.01 2.46
N LEU A 190 3.88 20.78 3.33
CA LEU A 190 3.34 20.27 4.60
C LEU A 190 2.26 19.21 4.37
N TRP A 191 1.24 19.55 3.59
CA TRP A 191 0.10 18.65 3.38
C TRP A 191 0.47 17.40 2.58
N GLY A 192 1.34 17.56 1.58
CA GLY A 192 1.87 16.45 0.80
C GLY A 192 2.70 15.51 1.66
N SER A 193 3.59 16.03 2.51
CA SER A 193 4.41 15.22 3.42
C SER A 193 3.58 14.51 4.48
N ILE A 194 2.57 15.16 5.06
CA ILE A 194 1.65 14.53 6.02
C ILE A 194 0.90 13.38 5.35
N LEU A 195 0.35 13.61 4.15
CA LEU A 195 -0.36 12.56 3.40
C LEU A 195 0.58 11.40 3.08
N THR A 196 1.80 11.69 2.62
CA THR A 196 2.82 10.66 2.32
C THR A 196 3.16 9.85 3.57
N ALA A 197 3.43 10.51 4.70
CA ALA A 197 3.82 9.85 5.94
C ALA A 197 2.73 8.90 6.45
N ILE A 198 1.48 9.37 6.49
CA ILE A 198 0.34 8.57 6.96
C ILE A 198 0.05 7.41 5.99
N ALA A 199 0.00 7.69 4.68
CA ALA A 199 -0.31 6.68 3.68
C ALA A 199 0.77 5.61 3.60
N LEU A 200 2.06 5.98 3.67
CA LEU A 200 3.18 5.04 3.70
C LEU A 200 3.21 4.23 5.00
N ALA A 201 2.92 4.85 6.14
CA ALA A 201 2.83 4.14 7.42
C ALA A 201 1.75 3.05 7.38
N LEU A 202 0.61 3.33 6.76
CA LEU A 202 -0.50 2.39 6.59
C LEU A 202 -0.20 1.32 5.54
N GLU A 203 0.50 1.68 4.46
CA GLU A 203 0.92 0.75 3.42
C GLU A 203 1.91 -0.28 3.98
N VAL A 204 2.96 0.17 4.67
CA VAL A 204 3.93 -0.73 5.33
C VAL A 204 3.26 -1.57 6.42
N ARG A 205 2.34 -0.99 7.19
CA ARG A 205 1.55 -1.72 8.19
C ARG A 205 0.72 -2.85 7.60
N ALA A 206 0.29 -2.75 6.35
CA ALA A 206 -0.44 -3.83 5.68
C ALA A 206 0.37 -5.14 5.58
N GLY A 207 1.70 -5.06 5.75
CA GLY A 207 2.56 -6.24 5.91
C GLY A 207 2.86 -6.98 4.62
N HIS A 208 2.79 -6.32 3.45
CA HIS A 208 3.09 -6.94 2.16
C HIS A 208 4.26 -6.24 1.46
N LEU A 209 5.48 -6.49 1.94
CA LEU A 209 6.71 -5.79 1.52
C LEU A 209 7.01 -5.89 0.01
N GLN A 210 6.50 -6.91 -0.69
CA GLN A 210 6.64 -7.00 -2.14
C GLN A 210 5.88 -5.87 -2.85
N ILE A 211 4.70 -5.51 -2.36
CA ILE A 211 3.92 -4.37 -2.90
C ILE A 211 4.63 -3.06 -2.56
N THR A 212 5.15 -2.92 -1.34
CA THR A 212 5.99 -1.78 -0.95
C THR A 212 7.20 -1.61 -1.88
N TYR A 213 7.85 -2.71 -2.26
CA TYR A 213 8.95 -2.68 -3.22
C TYR A 213 8.51 -2.19 -4.61
N TYR A 214 7.38 -2.65 -5.12
CA TYR A 214 6.85 -2.17 -6.42
C TYR A 214 6.45 -0.69 -6.36
N LEU A 215 5.87 -0.26 -5.22
CA LEU A 215 5.63 1.15 -4.98
C LEU A 215 6.93 1.96 -5.00
N LEU A 216 8.00 1.47 -4.36
CA LEU A 216 9.31 2.13 -4.38
C LEU A 216 9.84 2.31 -5.80
N LEU A 217 9.74 1.30 -6.68
CA LEU A 217 10.16 1.42 -8.09
C LEU A 217 9.35 2.49 -8.83
N THR A 218 8.04 2.54 -8.57
CA THR A 218 7.15 3.57 -9.12
C THR A 218 7.55 4.96 -8.63
N VAL A 219 7.84 5.09 -7.33
CA VAL A 219 8.29 6.35 -6.72
C VAL A 219 9.64 6.80 -7.30
N ILE A 220 10.60 5.89 -7.47
CA ILE A 220 11.89 6.22 -8.10
C ILE A 220 11.68 6.77 -9.52
N THR A 221 10.83 6.13 -10.31
CA THR A 221 10.51 6.59 -11.66
C THR A 221 9.90 8.00 -11.65
N LEU A 222 8.98 8.25 -10.71
CA LEU A 222 8.37 9.56 -10.53
C LEU A 222 9.39 10.63 -10.10
N LEU A 223 10.28 10.29 -9.15
CA LEU A 223 11.34 11.19 -8.70
C LEU A 223 12.31 11.56 -9.82
N VAL A 224 12.68 10.60 -10.68
CA VAL A 224 13.52 10.86 -11.86
C VAL A 224 12.80 11.80 -12.83
N ALA A 225 11.51 11.62 -13.06
CA ALA A 225 10.74 12.50 -13.93
C ALA A 225 10.67 13.95 -13.37
N GLU A 226 10.41 14.11 -12.06
CA GLU A 226 10.38 15.41 -11.40
C GLU A 226 11.77 16.06 -11.38
N PHE A 227 12.84 15.31 -11.13
CA PHE A 227 14.21 15.80 -11.19
C PHE A 227 14.57 16.34 -12.57
N ILE A 228 14.28 15.60 -13.65
CA ILE A 228 14.52 16.06 -15.03
C ILE A 228 13.71 17.33 -15.34
N SER A 229 12.46 17.36 -14.88
CA SER A 229 11.56 18.50 -15.04
C SER A 229 12.12 19.77 -14.37
N ASP A 230 12.56 19.65 -13.12
CA ASP A 230 13.05 20.78 -12.32
C ASP A 230 14.44 21.25 -12.78
N ILE A 231 15.31 20.35 -13.26
CA ILE A 231 16.56 20.77 -13.92
C ILE A 231 16.25 21.59 -15.16
N ARG A 232 15.37 21.12 -16.04
CA ARG A 232 15.00 21.81 -17.28
C ARG A 232 14.38 23.18 -17.02
N SER A 233 13.64 23.32 -15.95
CA SER A 233 13.00 24.58 -15.52
C SER A 233 13.88 25.44 -14.61
N LYS A 234 15.13 25.03 -14.34
CA LYS A 234 16.07 25.71 -13.44
C LYS A 234 15.53 25.88 -12.02
N GLN A 235 14.78 24.91 -11.53
CA GLN A 235 14.13 24.90 -10.21
C GLN A 235 14.70 23.80 -9.29
N LEU A 236 15.99 23.51 -9.39
CA LEU A 236 16.64 22.46 -8.58
C LEU A 236 16.43 22.65 -7.06
N GLY A 237 16.39 23.91 -6.59
CA GLY A 237 16.09 24.21 -5.19
C GLY A 237 14.70 23.78 -4.75
N HIS A 238 13.71 23.82 -5.65
CA HIS A 238 12.37 23.28 -5.41
C HIS A 238 12.41 21.75 -5.25
N PHE A 239 13.08 21.06 -6.18
CA PHE A 239 13.25 19.59 -6.13
C PHE A 239 13.91 19.17 -4.81
N LEU A 240 15.03 19.80 -4.42
CA LEU A 240 15.74 19.45 -3.20
C LEU A 240 14.88 19.67 -1.95
N LYS A 241 14.14 20.79 -1.88
CA LYS A 241 13.24 21.07 -0.76
C LYS A 241 12.10 20.05 -0.67
N ALA A 242 11.43 19.75 -1.79
CA ALA A 242 10.37 18.75 -1.84
C ALA A 242 10.88 17.38 -1.43
N SER A 243 12.02 16.95 -1.99
CA SER A 243 12.64 15.66 -1.67
C SER A 243 13.04 15.57 -0.20
N ALA A 244 13.60 16.61 0.39
CA ALA A 244 13.93 16.63 1.82
C ALA A 244 12.69 16.46 2.71
N CYS A 245 11.59 17.14 2.39
CA CYS A 245 10.32 16.96 3.09
C CYS A 245 9.80 15.51 2.94
N LEU A 246 9.90 14.92 1.76
CA LEU A 246 9.48 13.54 1.49
C LEU A 246 10.35 12.52 2.19
N VAL A 247 11.66 12.74 2.30
CA VAL A 247 12.56 11.86 3.08
C VAL A 247 12.14 11.85 4.54
N VAL A 248 11.88 13.00 5.15
CA VAL A 248 11.38 13.08 6.53
C VAL A 248 10.04 12.36 6.67
N ALA A 249 9.11 12.57 5.72
CA ALA A 249 7.82 11.90 5.71
C ALA A 249 7.96 10.37 5.61
N ALA A 250 8.86 9.89 4.73
CA ALA A 250 9.13 8.47 4.56
C ALA A 250 9.75 7.85 5.82
N LEU A 251 10.72 8.54 6.44
CA LEU A 251 11.31 8.08 7.71
C LEU A 251 10.23 7.96 8.80
N ILE A 252 9.37 8.96 8.98
CA ILE A 252 8.27 8.90 9.95
C ILE A 252 7.33 7.71 9.62
N GLY A 253 6.94 7.54 8.35
CA GLY A 253 6.07 6.45 7.92
C GLY A 253 6.63 5.07 8.20
N VAL A 254 7.93 4.85 7.92
CA VAL A 254 8.60 3.57 8.16
C VAL A 254 8.83 3.33 9.66
N LEU A 255 9.25 4.34 10.40
CA LEU A 255 9.56 4.24 11.84
C LEU A 255 8.35 3.80 12.68
N THR A 256 7.13 4.12 12.26
CA THR A 256 5.91 3.64 12.96
C THR A 256 5.74 2.12 12.91
N ASN A 257 6.46 1.42 12.03
CA ASN A 257 6.41 -0.02 11.82
C ASN A 257 7.72 -0.74 12.17
N THR A 258 8.66 -0.06 12.83
CA THR A 258 10.03 -0.56 13.10
C THR A 258 10.02 -1.90 13.81
N THR A 259 9.16 -2.11 14.81
CA THR A 259 9.09 -3.37 15.55
C THR A 259 8.82 -4.56 14.63
N THR A 260 7.80 -4.45 13.77
CA THR A 260 7.45 -5.53 12.83
C THR A 260 8.54 -5.73 11.78
N LEU A 261 9.09 -4.63 11.24
CA LEU A 261 10.15 -4.70 10.22
C LEU A 261 11.42 -5.31 10.79
N TYR A 262 11.84 -4.91 11.98
CA TYR A 262 13.03 -5.43 12.65
C TYR A 262 12.86 -6.91 13.03
N ALA A 263 11.72 -7.29 13.60
CA ALA A 263 11.43 -8.68 13.94
C ALA A 263 11.48 -9.59 12.69
N ASN A 264 10.86 -9.15 11.59
CA ASN A 264 10.89 -9.90 10.32
C ASN A 264 12.28 -9.96 9.71
N TYR A 265 13.08 -8.88 9.81
CA TYR A 265 14.45 -8.86 9.33
C TYR A 265 15.31 -9.89 10.09
N LYS A 266 15.25 -9.87 11.43
CA LYS A 266 16.01 -10.81 12.27
C LYS A 266 15.59 -12.25 12.06
N PHE A 267 14.28 -12.52 12.01
CA PHE A 267 13.82 -13.87 11.76
C PHE A 267 14.13 -14.37 10.34
N GLY A 268 14.21 -13.45 9.36
CA GLY A 268 14.58 -13.80 7.99
C GLY A 268 15.94 -14.49 7.88
N GLU A 269 16.86 -14.18 8.78
CA GLU A 269 18.19 -14.80 8.84
C GLU A 269 18.11 -16.31 9.19
N GLU A 270 17.09 -16.73 9.93
CA GLU A 270 16.86 -18.11 10.42
C GLU A 270 15.91 -18.92 9.53
N THR A 271 15.50 -18.37 8.39
CA THR A 271 14.58 -19.04 7.45
C THR A 271 15.33 -19.60 6.24
N THR A 272 14.61 -20.29 5.35
CA THR A 272 15.14 -20.76 4.05
C THR A 272 15.73 -19.63 3.18
N ARG A 273 15.51 -18.37 3.54
CA ARG A 273 16.13 -17.19 2.91
C ARG A 273 17.47 -16.81 3.52
N GLY A 274 17.82 -17.39 4.67
CA GLY A 274 19.11 -17.26 5.32
C GLY A 274 20.14 -18.23 4.74
N LYS A 275 21.33 -18.29 5.38
CA LYS A 275 22.37 -19.25 4.99
C LYS A 275 21.94 -20.66 5.41
N PRO A 276 22.01 -21.68 4.53
CA PRO A 276 21.72 -23.06 4.91
C PRO A 276 22.74 -23.55 5.95
N VAL A 277 22.26 -24.07 7.09
CA VAL A 277 23.09 -24.52 8.20
C VAL A 277 23.59 -25.95 7.96
N LEU A 278 22.86 -26.75 7.16
CA LEU A 278 23.10 -28.19 7.02
C LEU A 278 23.90 -28.62 5.78
N THR A 279 24.12 -27.71 4.82
CA THR A 279 24.87 -28.03 3.59
C THR A 279 26.23 -27.32 3.58
N GLN A 280 27.28 -28.07 3.95
CA GLN A 280 28.69 -27.59 3.84
C GLN A 280 29.25 -27.71 2.41
N GLU A 281 28.54 -28.29 1.45
CA GLU A 281 29.12 -28.70 0.17
C GLU A 281 28.46 -28.10 -1.07
N GLN A 282 28.23 -26.81 -1.13
CA GLN A 282 28.11 -26.17 -2.47
C GLN A 282 28.57 -24.73 -2.43
N SER A 283 29.83 -24.55 -2.77
CA SER A 283 30.58 -23.30 -2.78
C SER A 283 30.22 -22.31 -3.90
N THR A 284 29.06 -22.44 -4.50
CA THR A 284 28.52 -21.47 -5.51
C THR A 284 27.39 -20.62 -4.95
N GLN A 285 27.35 -20.43 -3.63
CA GLN A 285 26.26 -19.70 -2.99
C GLN A 285 26.37 -18.20 -3.25
N THR A 286 25.52 -17.74 -4.13
CA THR A 286 25.06 -16.34 -4.12
C THR A 286 24.33 -16.07 -2.79
N LYS A 287 24.42 -14.83 -2.26
CA LYS A 287 23.72 -14.41 -1.03
C LYS A 287 22.19 -14.34 -1.17
N GLY A 288 21.57 -15.17 -1.97
CA GLY A 288 20.15 -15.15 -2.28
C GLY A 288 19.61 -16.54 -2.63
N LEU A 289 18.31 -16.60 -2.92
CA LEU A 289 17.63 -17.81 -3.37
C LEU A 289 18.15 -18.25 -4.75
N ASP A 290 18.13 -19.56 -5.02
CA ASP A 290 18.50 -20.10 -6.31
C ASP A 290 17.64 -19.52 -7.44
N ARG A 291 18.26 -19.33 -8.61
CA ARG A 291 17.60 -18.72 -9.78
C ARG A 291 16.39 -19.52 -10.24
N ASP A 292 16.48 -20.84 -10.24
CA ASP A 292 15.39 -21.70 -10.69
C ASP A 292 14.20 -21.59 -9.74
N TYR A 293 14.43 -21.51 -8.43
CA TYR A 293 13.39 -21.24 -7.45
C TYR A 293 12.74 -19.86 -7.64
N ILE A 294 13.54 -18.80 -7.88
CA ILE A 294 13.03 -17.44 -8.08
C ILE A 294 12.13 -17.37 -9.32
N THR A 295 12.46 -18.11 -10.38
CA THR A 295 11.75 -18.07 -11.66
C THR A 295 10.62 -19.11 -11.78
N GLN A 296 10.47 -19.99 -10.81
CA GLN A 296 9.48 -21.09 -10.82
C GLN A 296 8.04 -20.59 -11.05
N TRP A 297 7.72 -19.40 -10.57
CA TRP A 297 6.40 -18.78 -10.66
C TRP A 297 6.36 -17.60 -11.65
N SER A 298 7.32 -17.53 -12.57
CA SER A 298 7.35 -16.49 -13.58
C SER A 298 6.27 -16.71 -14.63
N TYR A 299 5.65 -15.62 -15.07
CA TYR A 299 4.71 -15.65 -16.19
C TYR A 299 5.43 -16.05 -17.51
N GLY A 300 4.73 -16.74 -18.37
CA GLY A 300 5.19 -16.99 -19.72
C GLY A 300 5.30 -15.70 -20.55
N LYS A 301 6.19 -15.68 -21.55
CA LYS A 301 6.41 -14.49 -22.38
C LYS A 301 5.12 -13.94 -23.01
N GLY A 302 4.18 -14.84 -23.38
CA GLY A 302 2.88 -14.45 -23.94
C GLY A 302 1.95 -13.79 -22.94
N GLU A 303 2.01 -14.17 -21.65
CA GLU A 303 1.17 -13.64 -20.58
C GLU A 303 1.51 -12.19 -20.23
N THR A 304 2.69 -11.71 -20.64
CA THR A 304 3.10 -10.31 -20.44
C THR A 304 2.20 -9.32 -21.20
N TRP A 305 1.47 -9.81 -22.20
CA TRP A 305 0.64 -9.01 -23.09
C TRP A 305 -0.87 -9.22 -22.87
N SER A 306 -1.25 -10.01 -21.89
CA SER A 306 -2.66 -10.31 -21.56
C SER A 306 -3.26 -9.38 -20.50
#